data_c54134278b80312d0036cc32d6dcacf5
#
_entry.id   c54134278b80312d0036cc32d6dcacf5
#
_cell.length_a   1.000
_cell.length_b   1.000
_cell.length_c   1.000
_cell.angle_alpha   90.00
_cell.angle_beta   90.00
_cell.angle_gamma   90.00
#
_symmetry.space_group_name_H-M   'P 1'
#
loop_
_entity.id
_entity.type
_entity.pdbx_description
1 polymer ?
#
loop_
_entity_poly.entity_id
_entity_poly.type
_entity_poly.pdbx_seq_one_letter_code
_entity_poly.pdbx_strand_id
1 'polypeptide(L)'
;MNASRTRLVIGVAAVSALGLSACVANNPSSTSASGSAGASDAPLTVTITDDTCKVSAASVPSGVVNFKLTNNGTVRNEFEILAEDKLRIVGERENLGPGTSVDYTVTLQPGKYFTACKKNMVGALVGATEFTVTDSGKPVEVSSDEKAQIDAAVTNYTAYVRDQSGQLLEQTKSFAELYKKGDFDSARKAYAPARMYYERIEPTAEAFGDIDPALDQREADWQEEGADGEWTGWHAIEKDLWRPDGYQGLSEDERSKMADKLVEDTQKLYDLVYSDNFKISLSDISNGAISLLEEVATTKITGEEEAFSHTDLYDFVANV
;
A
#
# COMPACT_ATOMS: atom_id res chain seq x y z
N MET A 1 -60.09 51.90 14.44
CA MET A 1 -60.69 52.69 13.34
C MET A 1 -59.92 52.32 12.08
N ASN A 2 -60.73 51.89 11.05
CA ASN A 2 -60.48 51.73 9.60
C ASN A 2 -59.27 50.83 9.19
N ALA A 3 -59.48 49.65 8.86
CA ALA A 3 -59.88 48.94 7.62
C ALA A 3 -59.44 49.60 6.30
N SER A 4 -58.57 48.93 5.57
CA SER A 4 -58.64 48.95 4.12
C SER A 4 -58.13 47.62 3.56
N ARG A 5 -59.02 46.91 2.90
CA ARG A 5 -58.79 45.68 2.15
C ARG A 5 -58.41 46.10 0.73
N THR A 6 -57.30 45.54 0.20
CA THR A 6 -57.09 45.58 -1.23
C THR A 6 -56.90 44.16 -1.72
N ARG A 7 -57.81 43.73 -2.56
CA ARG A 7 -57.75 42.43 -3.29
C ARG A 7 -56.79 42.57 -4.43
N LEU A 8 -55.92 41.62 -4.62
CA LEU A 8 -55.15 41.49 -5.85
C LEU A 8 -55.43 40.13 -6.50
N VAL A 9 -55.60 40.24 -7.77
CA VAL A 9 -56.13 39.30 -8.73
C VAL A 9 -55.13 38.19 -9.03
N ILE A 10 -55.66 36.98 -9.16
CA ILE A 10 -54.95 35.74 -9.57
C ILE A 10 -54.63 35.86 -11.05
N GLY A 11 -53.34 35.75 -11.37
CA GLY A 11 -52.83 35.48 -12.73
C GLY A 11 -52.25 34.07 -12.77
N VAL A 12 -52.94 33.15 -13.41
CA VAL A 12 -52.45 31.80 -13.69
C VAL A 12 -51.58 31.91 -14.93
N ALA A 13 -50.28 31.73 -14.79
CA ALA A 13 -49.34 31.49 -15.89
C ALA A 13 -48.94 30.05 -15.91
N ALA A 14 -49.45 29.29 -16.86
CA ALA A 14 -49.02 27.94 -17.16
C ALA A 14 -47.62 27.98 -17.76
N VAL A 15 -46.63 27.44 -17.07
CA VAL A 15 -45.28 27.19 -17.61
C VAL A 15 -45.16 25.72 -17.94
N SER A 16 -45.09 25.44 -19.22
CA SER A 16 -44.86 24.14 -19.80
C SER A 16 -43.46 23.62 -19.44
N ALA A 17 -43.36 22.56 -18.68
CA ALA A 17 -42.14 21.85 -18.40
C ALA A 17 -41.70 21.07 -19.65
N LEU A 18 -40.70 21.57 -20.36
CA LEU A 18 -39.95 20.79 -21.34
C LEU A 18 -38.90 19.96 -20.58
N GLY A 19 -39.19 18.69 -20.43
CA GLY A 19 -38.24 17.71 -19.95
C GLY A 19 -37.16 17.47 -21.00
N LEU A 20 -35.95 17.93 -20.71
CA LEU A 20 -34.73 17.52 -21.42
C LEU A 20 -34.14 16.35 -20.63
N SER A 21 -34.58 15.15 -20.97
CA SER A 21 -33.83 13.93 -20.61
C SER A 21 -32.62 13.83 -21.54
N ALA A 22 -31.47 14.32 -21.10
CA ALA A 22 -30.20 14.04 -21.74
C ALA A 22 -29.72 12.65 -21.30
N CYS A 23 -30.19 11.62 -22.01
CA CYS A 23 -29.48 10.32 -22.01
C CYS A 23 -28.23 10.52 -22.85
N VAL A 24 -27.10 10.75 -22.21
CA VAL A 24 -25.79 10.57 -22.84
C VAL A 24 -25.59 9.07 -23.00
N ALA A 25 -25.73 8.55 -24.22
CA ALA A 25 -25.38 7.19 -24.57
C ALA A 25 -23.85 7.07 -24.52
N ASN A 26 -23.34 6.49 -23.43
CA ASN A 26 -21.92 6.20 -23.26
C ASN A 26 -21.60 4.83 -23.90
N ASN A 27 -21.86 4.75 -25.22
CA ASN A 27 -21.43 3.60 -25.99
C ASN A 27 -21.20 4.01 -27.46
N PRO A 28 -19.93 4.20 -27.89
CA PRO A 28 -19.66 4.43 -29.30
C PRO A 28 -19.91 3.15 -30.08
N SER A 29 -20.81 3.19 -31.02
CA SER A 29 -21.09 2.13 -31.99
C SER A 29 -19.79 1.70 -32.68
N SER A 30 -19.46 0.43 -32.59
CA SER A 30 -18.37 -0.25 -33.27
C SER A 30 -18.56 -0.19 -34.80
N THR A 31 -17.74 0.60 -35.44
CA THR A 31 -17.44 0.43 -36.87
C THR A 31 -16.32 -0.60 -36.99
N SER A 32 -16.63 -1.73 -37.61
CA SER A 32 -15.68 -2.80 -37.90
C SER A 32 -14.54 -2.27 -38.77
N ALA A 33 -13.33 -2.25 -38.24
CA ALA A 33 -12.09 -2.20 -39.02
C ALA A 33 -11.29 -3.47 -38.71
N SER A 34 -11.16 -4.32 -39.72
CA SER A 34 -10.30 -5.52 -39.72
C SER A 34 -8.84 -5.15 -39.53
N GLY A 35 -8.16 -5.90 -38.65
CA GLY A 35 -6.73 -6.12 -38.72
C GLY A 35 -5.88 -5.49 -37.62
N SER A 36 -5.64 -6.22 -36.60
CA SER A 36 -4.41 -6.38 -35.81
C SER A 36 -4.78 -7.07 -34.49
N ALA A 37 -4.00 -8.04 -34.07
CA ALA A 37 -4.23 -8.74 -32.80
C ALA A 37 -4.22 -7.73 -31.64
N GLY A 38 -5.40 -7.24 -31.29
CA GLY A 38 -5.62 -6.32 -30.17
C GLY A 38 -5.56 -7.13 -28.90
N ALA A 39 -4.84 -6.61 -27.90
CA ALA A 39 -4.96 -7.06 -26.52
C ALA A 39 -6.45 -7.17 -26.15
N SER A 40 -6.88 -8.32 -25.67
CA SER A 40 -8.27 -8.50 -25.23
C SER A 40 -8.47 -7.64 -23.98
N ASP A 41 -9.52 -6.81 -23.96
CA ASP A 41 -9.96 -6.06 -22.78
C ASP A 41 -10.43 -6.98 -21.62
N ALA A 42 -10.31 -8.29 -21.79
CA ALA A 42 -10.68 -9.26 -20.77
C ALA A 42 -9.59 -9.33 -19.69
N PRO A 43 -9.98 -9.35 -18.41
CA PRO A 43 -9.03 -9.46 -17.32
C PRO A 43 -8.23 -10.76 -17.41
N LEU A 44 -6.95 -10.69 -17.01
CA LEU A 44 -6.12 -11.88 -16.83
C LEU A 44 -6.65 -12.69 -15.65
N THR A 45 -6.82 -13.98 -15.83
CA THR A 45 -7.21 -14.83 -14.71
C THR A 45 -5.99 -15.32 -13.95
N VAL A 46 -6.06 -15.22 -12.61
CA VAL A 46 -5.09 -15.80 -11.70
C VAL A 46 -5.79 -16.88 -10.89
N THR A 47 -5.26 -18.08 -10.97
CA THR A 47 -5.75 -19.23 -10.20
C THR A 47 -4.75 -19.56 -9.11
N ILE A 48 -5.17 -19.42 -7.87
CA ILE A 48 -4.37 -19.59 -6.66
C ILE A 48 -4.80 -20.88 -5.96
N THR A 49 -3.85 -21.69 -5.55
CA THR A 49 -4.03 -22.84 -4.65
C THR A 49 -2.97 -22.80 -3.58
N ASP A 50 -3.01 -23.71 -2.61
CA ASP A 50 -1.99 -23.77 -1.55
C ASP A 50 -0.56 -23.98 -2.07
N ASP A 51 -0.41 -24.49 -3.31
CA ASP A 51 0.89 -24.86 -3.89
C ASP A 51 1.14 -24.24 -5.27
N THR A 52 0.20 -23.47 -5.82
CA THR A 52 0.33 -22.91 -7.18
C THR A 52 -0.26 -21.52 -7.29
N CYS A 53 0.42 -20.67 -8.05
CA CYS A 53 -0.02 -19.36 -8.49
C CYS A 53 0.09 -19.29 -10.02
N LYS A 54 -1.03 -19.28 -10.75
CA LYS A 54 -1.02 -19.36 -12.21
C LYS A 54 -1.74 -18.18 -12.84
N VAL A 55 -1.02 -17.39 -13.59
CA VAL A 55 -1.56 -16.31 -14.42
C VAL A 55 -1.84 -16.83 -15.83
N SER A 56 -2.96 -16.43 -16.44
CA SER A 56 -3.40 -16.89 -17.75
C SER A 56 -2.54 -16.44 -18.94
N ALA A 57 -1.66 -15.46 -18.74
CA ALA A 57 -0.69 -15.02 -19.74
C ALA A 57 0.64 -14.69 -19.07
N ALA A 58 1.74 -14.88 -19.82
CA ALA A 58 3.10 -14.55 -19.37
C ALA A 58 3.53 -13.14 -19.78
N SER A 59 2.71 -12.43 -20.54
CA SER A 59 3.00 -11.06 -20.96
C SER A 59 1.74 -10.26 -21.28
N VAL A 60 1.85 -8.93 -21.08
CA VAL A 60 0.80 -7.96 -21.40
C VAL A 60 1.42 -6.67 -21.92
N PRO A 61 0.66 -5.82 -22.64
CA PRO A 61 1.06 -4.44 -22.91
C PRO A 61 1.09 -3.60 -21.64
N SER A 62 1.95 -2.59 -21.60
CA SER A 62 2.03 -1.60 -20.52
C SER A 62 0.75 -0.75 -20.39
N GLY A 63 0.50 -0.24 -19.21
CA GLY A 63 -0.67 0.55 -18.86
C GLY A 63 -1.47 -0.09 -17.75
N VAL A 64 -2.77 0.16 -17.72
CA VAL A 64 -3.68 -0.44 -16.74
C VAL A 64 -3.91 -1.91 -17.09
N VAL A 65 -3.59 -2.79 -16.16
CA VAL A 65 -3.75 -4.25 -16.27
C VAL A 65 -4.80 -4.70 -15.27
N ASN A 66 -5.80 -5.43 -15.76
CA ASN A 66 -6.86 -5.97 -14.94
C ASN A 66 -6.66 -7.47 -14.74
N PHE A 67 -6.74 -7.92 -13.51
CA PHE A 67 -6.68 -9.31 -13.11
C PHE A 67 -8.01 -9.75 -12.49
N LYS A 68 -8.34 -11.00 -12.64
CA LYS A 68 -9.38 -11.67 -11.85
C LYS A 68 -8.70 -12.76 -11.04
N LEU A 69 -8.58 -12.52 -9.75
CA LEU A 69 -7.91 -13.43 -8.81
C LEU A 69 -8.94 -14.40 -8.24
N THR A 70 -8.63 -15.68 -8.20
CA THR A 70 -9.50 -16.71 -7.60
C THR A 70 -8.67 -17.60 -6.70
N ASN A 71 -8.95 -17.58 -5.39
CA ASN A 71 -8.30 -18.46 -4.43
C ASN A 71 -9.10 -19.78 -4.30
N ASN A 72 -8.58 -20.82 -4.91
CA ASN A 72 -9.10 -22.20 -4.82
C ASN A 72 -8.35 -23.01 -3.75
N GLY A 73 -7.48 -22.39 -2.96
CA GLY A 73 -6.77 -23.01 -1.85
C GLY A 73 -7.63 -23.14 -0.60
N THR A 74 -7.02 -23.61 0.49
CA THR A 74 -7.70 -23.89 1.76
C THR A 74 -7.49 -22.82 2.81
N VAL A 75 -6.54 -21.90 2.57
CA VAL A 75 -6.16 -20.80 3.48
C VAL A 75 -6.23 -19.45 2.77
N ARG A 76 -6.11 -18.37 3.52
CA ARG A 76 -5.91 -17.02 2.98
C ARG A 76 -4.68 -17.03 2.08
N ASN A 77 -4.68 -16.16 1.12
CA ASN A 77 -3.58 -16.01 0.18
C ASN A 77 -3.47 -14.54 -0.25
N GLU A 78 -2.33 -14.20 -0.81
CA GLU A 78 -2.14 -12.93 -1.48
C GLU A 78 -1.56 -13.17 -2.88
N PHE A 79 -1.73 -12.20 -3.77
CA PHE A 79 -1.15 -12.19 -5.10
C PHE A 79 -0.23 -10.98 -5.23
N GLU A 80 1.01 -11.22 -5.59
CA GLU A 80 2.05 -10.20 -5.72
C GLU A 80 2.53 -10.07 -7.16
N ILE A 81 2.86 -8.83 -7.54
CA ILE A 81 3.62 -8.48 -8.73
C ILE A 81 4.93 -7.87 -8.27
N LEU A 82 6.01 -8.58 -8.47
CA LEU A 82 7.34 -8.21 -8.00
C LEU A 82 8.16 -7.59 -9.14
N ALA A 83 9.06 -6.68 -8.80
CA ALA A 83 10.08 -6.17 -9.71
C ALA A 83 11.06 -7.28 -10.16
N GLU A 84 11.97 -6.95 -11.07
CA GLU A 84 12.95 -7.91 -11.63
C GLU A 84 13.87 -8.53 -10.55
N ASP A 85 14.09 -7.82 -9.44
CA ASP A 85 14.87 -8.28 -8.27
C ASP A 85 14.15 -9.35 -7.43
N LYS A 86 12.84 -9.52 -7.59
CA LYS A 86 11.95 -10.40 -6.81
C LYS A 86 11.86 -10.03 -5.32
N LEU A 87 12.22 -8.82 -4.97
CA LEU A 87 12.18 -8.29 -3.61
C LEU A 87 11.14 -7.17 -3.51
N ARG A 88 11.22 -6.19 -4.40
CA ARG A 88 10.31 -5.06 -4.39
C ARG A 88 8.95 -5.43 -4.97
N ILE A 89 7.91 -5.28 -4.17
CA ILE A 89 6.52 -5.40 -4.60
C ILE A 89 6.14 -4.16 -5.40
N VAL A 90 5.56 -4.36 -6.57
CA VAL A 90 5.08 -3.29 -7.47
C VAL A 90 3.59 -3.12 -7.34
N GLY A 91 2.92 -4.14 -6.91
CA GLY A 91 1.51 -4.14 -6.59
C GLY A 91 1.08 -5.51 -6.08
N GLU A 92 0.13 -5.52 -5.18
CA GLU A 92 -0.34 -6.73 -4.54
C GLU A 92 -1.85 -6.69 -4.29
N ARG A 93 -2.39 -7.82 -3.96
CA ARG A 93 -3.76 -7.98 -3.46
C ARG A 93 -3.80 -9.00 -2.35
N GLU A 94 -3.94 -8.52 -1.16
CA GLU A 94 -3.98 -9.29 0.06
C GLU A 94 -5.35 -9.88 0.39
N ASN A 95 -5.39 -10.68 1.44
CA ASN A 95 -6.60 -11.18 2.11
C ASN A 95 -7.58 -11.93 1.20
N LEU A 96 -7.05 -12.68 0.24
CA LEU A 96 -7.85 -13.53 -0.63
C LEU A 96 -8.31 -14.77 0.13
N GLY A 97 -9.47 -14.73 0.75
CA GLY A 97 -10.04 -15.88 1.47
C GLY A 97 -10.29 -17.10 0.59
N PRO A 98 -10.31 -18.31 1.17
CA PRO A 98 -10.63 -19.54 0.42
C PRO A 98 -11.97 -19.44 -0.31
N GLY A 99 -11.99 -19.83 -1.59
CA GLY A 99 -13.19 -19.81 -2.44
C GLY A 99 -13.61 -18.43 -2.92
N THR A 100 -12.86 -17.38 -2.63
CA THR A 100 -13.18 -16.02 -3.09
C THR A 100 -12.63 -15.73 -4.48
N SER A 101 -13.31 -14.81 -5.18
CA SER A 101 -12.85 -14.29 -6.46
C SER A 101 -13.01 -12.77 -6.45
N VAL A 102 -11.92 -12.04 -6.73
CA VAL A 102 -11.89 -10.57 -6.73
C VAL A 102 -11.28 -10.04 -8.01
N ASP A 103 -11.66 -8.83 -8.38
CA ASP A 103 -11.02 -8.09 -9.46
C ASP A 103 -9.88 -7.25 -8.85
N TYR A 104 -8.73 -7.21 -9.52
CA TYR A 104 -7.56 -6.45 -9.11
C TYR A 104 -7.02 -5.68 -10.31
N THR A 105 -6.78 -4.39 -10.12
CA THR A 105 -6.29 -3.48 -11.17
C THR A 105 -4.98 -2.86 -10.72
N VAL A 106 -3.99 -2.86 -11.61
CA VAL A 106 -2.67 -2.29 -11.35
C VAL A 106 -2.16 -1.60 -12.61
N THR A 107 -1.37 -0.53 -12.44
CA THR A 107 -0.68 0.14 -13.54
C THR A 107 0.74 -0.35 -13.64
N LEU A 108 1.12 -0.92 -14.80
CA LEU A 108 2.45 -1.48 -15.03
C LEU A 108 3.17 -0.76 -16.17
N GLN A 109 4.43 -0.41 -15.92
CA GLN A 109 5.36 0.13 -16.94
C GLN A 109 5.98 -1.00 -17.75
N PRO A 110 6.51 -0.72 -18.96
CA PRO A 110 7.28 -1.72 -19.71
C PRO A 110 8.46 -2.23 -18.88
N GLY A 111 8.60 -3.56 -18.76
CA GLY A 111 9.68 -4.15 -17.96
C GLY A 111 9.49 -5.64 -17.73
N LYS A 112 10.42 -6.20 -16.98
CA LYS A 112 10.36 -7.56 -16.47
C LYS A 112 9.89 -7.54 -15.03
N TYR A 113 8.94 -8.40 -14.75
CA TYR A 113 8.32 -8.58 -13.45
C TYR A 113 8.26 -10.08 -13.12
N PHE A 114 7.87 -10.37 -11.91
CA PHE A 114 7.48 -11.70 -11.49
C PHE A 114 6.09 -11.63 -10.87
N THR A 115 5.27 -12.63 -11.10
CA THR A 115 4.02 -12.82 -10.38
C THR A 115 4.18 -13.99 -9.44
N ALA A 116 3.70 -13.84 -8.22
CA ALA A 116 3.74 -14.88 -7.20
C ALA A 116 2.50 -14.81 -6.32
N CYS A 117 2.31 -15.82 -5.49
CA CYS A 117 1.34 -15.80 -4.41
C CYS A 117 2.06 -16.12 -3.09
N LYS A 118 1.48 -15.70 -1.97
CA LYS A 118 2.04 -15.98 -0.66
C LYS A 118 0.95 -16.53 0.25
N LYS A 119 1.13 -17.77 0.65
CA LYS A 119 0.19 -18.51 1.50
C LYS A 119 0.15 -17.89 2.89
N ASN A 120 -1.03 -17.65 3.41
CA ASN A 120 -1.27 -16.93 4.66
C ASN A 120 -0.70 -15.49 4.66
N MET A 121 -0.30 -14.96 3.50
CA MET A 121 0.33 -13.64 3.34
C MET A 121 1.73 -13.53 3.97
N VAL A 122 2.37 -14.65 4.24
CA VAL A 122 3.70 -14.71 4.88
C VAL A 122 4.54 -15.83 4.31
N GLY A 123 5.85 -15.75 4.50
CA GLY A 123 6.80 -16.81 4.16
C GLY A 123 7.18 -16.87 2.68
N ALA A 124 7.50 -18.05 2.19
CA ALA A 124 8.04 -18.24 0.86
C ALA A 124 7.01 -18.01 -0.26
N LEU A 125 7.47 -17.39 -1.33
CA LEU A 125 6.67 -17.19 -2.56
C LEU A 125 6.26 -18.54 -3.19
N VAL A 126 5.00 -18.64 -3.56
CA VAL A 126 4.43 -19.79 -4.25
C VAL A 126 4.24 -19.45 -5.74
N GLY A 127 4.77 -20.29 -6.60
CA GLY A 127 4.55 -20.21 -8.05
C GLY A 127 5.14 -18.98 -8.72
N ALA A 128 6.23 -18.43 -8.18
CA ALA A 128 6.91 -17.27 -8.75
C ALA A 128 7.28 -17.52 -10.23
N THR A 129 6.73 -16.69 -11.13
CA THR A 129 6.84 -16.86 -12.59
C THR A 129 7.15 -15.53 -13.26
N GLU A 130 8.06 -15.53 -14.24
CA GLU A 130 8.37 -14.35 -15.02
C GLU A 130 7.12 -13.81 -15.73
N PHE A 131 6.93 -12.51 -15.66
CA PHE A 131 5.83 -11.80 -16.28
C PHE A 131 6.38 -10.56 -17.00
N THR A 132 6.20 -10.51 -18.31
CA THR A 132 6.76 -9.45 -19.13
C THR A 132 5.69 -8.41 -19.47
N VAL A 133 5.99 -7.15 -19.19
CA VAL A 133 5.18 -6.03 -19.65
C VAL A 133 5.87 -5.41 -20.86
N THR A 134 5.24 -5.54 -22.02
CA THR A 134 5.76 -4.98 -23.28
C THR A 134 5.31 -3.53 -23.44
N ASP A 135 6.10 -2.74 -24.16
CA ASP A 135 5.65 -1.40 -24.52
C ASP A 135 4.37 -1.50 -25.38
N SER A 136 3.30 -0.85 -24.92
CA SER A 136 2.01 -0.86 -25.60
C SER A 136 2.03 -0.09 -26.92
N GLY A 137 3.08 0.67 -27.23
CA GLY A 137 3.17 1.55 -28.39
C GLY A 137 2.08 2.64 -28.40
N LYS A 138 1.27 2.69 -27.35
CA LYS A 138 0.39 3.80 -27.04
C LYS A 138 1.09 4.57 -25.95
N PRO A 139 1.77 5.70 -26.26
CA PRO A 139 2.03 6.62 -25.21
C PRO A 139 0.64 6.90 -24.61
N VAL A 140 0.49 6.81 -23.31
CA VAL A 140 -0.48 7.67 -22.65
C VAL A 140 -0.04 9.04 -23.15
N GLU A 141 -0.79 9.64 -24.06
CA GLU A 141 -0.52 11.00 -24.53
C GLU A 141 -0.77 11.91 -23.35
N VAL A 142 0.24 11.93 -22.47
CA VAL A 142 0.34 12.88 -21.39
C VAL A 142 0.73 14.17 -22.09
N SER A 143 -0.14 15.16 -22.08
CA SER A 143 0.20 16.48 -22.61
C SER A 143 1.51 16.95 -21.99
N SER A 144 2.27 17.79 -22.64
CA SER A 144 3.51 18.33 -22.08
C SER A 144 3.30 18.92 -20.68
N ASP A 145 2.14 19.54 -20.46
CA ASP A 145 1.75 20.13 -19.18
C ASP A 145 1.44 19.06 -18.13
N GLU A 146 0.77 17.99 -18.52
CA GLU A 146 0.47 16.85 -17.63
C GLU A 146 1.74 16.10 -17.27
N LYS A 147 2.65 15.87 -18.22
CA LYS A 147 3.97 15.29 -17.91
C LYS A 147 4.74 16.15 -16.92
N ALA A 148 4.74 17.47 -17.09
CA ALA A 148 5.41 18.37 -16.16
C ALA A 148 4.77 18.30 -14.75
N GLN A 149 3.44 18.14 -14.65
CA GLN A 149 2.73 17.97 -13.40
C GLN A 149 3.09 16.63 -12.74
N ILE A 150 3.17 15.53 -13.50
CA ILE A 150 3.59 14.22 -13.00
C ILE A 150 5.03 14.29 -12.50
N ASP A 151 5.95 14.83 -13.29
CA ASP A 151 7.36 14.96 -12.90
C ASP A 151 7.51 15.83 -11.63
N ALA A 152 6.70 16.88 -11.50
CA ALA A 152 6.66 17.70 -10.30
C ALA A 152 6.08 16.95 -9.10
N ALA A 153 5.02 16.18 -9.27
CA ALA A 153 4.41 15.37 -8.22
C ALA A 153 5.39 14.31 -7.68
N VAL A 154 6.04 13.56 -8.56
CA VAL A 154 7.07 12.57 -8.19
C VAL A 154 8.25 13.24 -7.48
N THR A 155 8.71 14.38 -7.97
CA THR A 155 9.79 15.15 -7.33
C THR A 155 9.41 15.61 -5.93
N ASN A 156 8.20 16.15 -5.77
CA ASN A 156 7.71 16.63 -4.49
C ASN A 156 7.50 15.49 -3.50
N TYR A 157 6.94 14.37 -3.96
CA TYR A 157 6.73 13.21 -3.11
C TYR A 157 8.06 12.56 -2.71
N THR A 158 9.03 12.45 -3.61
CA THR A 158 10.39 12.00 -3.25
C THR A 158 11.03 12.91 -2.20
N ALA A 159 10.86 14.22 -2.33
CA ALA A 159 11.35 15.17 -1.32
C ALA A 159 10.63 15.00 0.02
N TYR A 160 9.33 14.71 -0.01
CA TYR A 160 8.54 14.40 1.18
C TYR A 160 9.02 13.12 1.88
N VAL A 161 9.23 12.02 1.14
CA VAL A 161 9.76 10.77 1.68
C VAL A 161 11.12 11.00 2.36
N ARG A 162 11.99 11.78 1.74
CA ARG A 162 13.30 12.16 2.32
C ARG A 162 13.14 12.96 3.61
N ASP A 163 12.26 13.96 3.62
CA ASP A 163 12.02 14.77 4.83
C ASP A 163 11.49 13.89 5.96
N GLN A 164 10.46 13.07 5.70
CA GLN A 164 9.90 12.18 6.71
C GLN A 164 10.93 11.16 7.22
N SER A 165 11.76 10.59 6.35
CA SER A 165 12.86 9.68 6.77
C SER A 165 13.89 10.38 7.65
N GLY A 166 14.18 11.66 7.38
CA GLY A 166 15.04 12.48 8.24
C GLY A 166 14.44 12.70 9.62
N GLN A 167 13.16 13.05 9.69
CA GLN A 167 12.42 13.21 10.94
C GLN A 167 12.32 11.89 11.70
N LEU A 168 12.02 10.80 11.00
CA LEU A 168 11.99 9.47 11.58
C LEU A 168 13.30 9.14 12.29
N LEU A 169 14.43 9.31 11.62
CA LEU A 169 15.75 9.02 12.18
C LEU A 169 16.04 9.81 13.46
N GLU A 170 15.69 11.10 13.49
CA GLU A 170 15.84 11.96 14.67
C GLU A 170 14.97 11.49 15.84
N GLN A 171 13.70 11.16 15.54
CA GLN A 171 12.75 10.69 16.56
C GLN A 171 13.10 9.28 17.04
N THR A 172 13.54 8.40 16.14
CA THR A 172 14.02 7.05 16.50
C THR A 172 15.19 7.10 17.45
N LYS A 173 16.19 7.96 17.18
CA LYS A 173 17.32 8.16 18.10
C LYS A 173 16.87 8.64 19.49
N SER A 174 15.96 9.59 19.52
CA SER A 174 15.43 10.13 20.77
C SER A 174 14.63 9.09 21.56
N PHE A 175 13.79 8.32 20.86
CA PHE A 175 13.01 7.22 21.41
C PHE A 175 13.92 6.09 21.95
N ALA A 176 14.90 5.67 21.16
CA ALA A 176 15.86 4.63 21.53
C ALA A 176 16.62 4.97 22.83
N GLU A 177 16.99 6.22 23.04
CA GLU A 177 17.63 6.67 24.28
C GLU A 177 16.72 6.56 25.52
N LEU A 178 15.42 6.80 25.38
CA LEU A 178 14.45 6.61 26.46
C LEU A 178 14.29 5.12 26.76
N TYR A 179 14.16 4.31 25.73
CA TYR A 179 13.98 2.87 25.85
C TYR A 179 15.21 2.20 26.49
N LYS A 180 16.43 2.54 26.06
CA LYS A 180 17.69 2.06 26.65
C LYS A 180 17.79 2.36 28.14
N LYS A 181 17.42 3.57 28.55
CA LYS A 181 17.46 4.00 29.95
C LYS A 181 16.41 3.30 30.83
N GLY A 182 15.49 2.55 30.25
CA GLY A 182 14.36 1.95 30.94
C GLY A 182 13.30 2.96 31.40
N ASP A 183 13.30 4.18 30.82
CA ASP A 183 12.23 5.16 31.02
C ASP A 183 11.02 4.80 30.15
N PHE A 184 10.37 3.69 30.54
CA PHE A 184 9.27 3.13 29.77
C PHE A 184 8.06 4.05 29.66
N ASP A 185 7.81 4.85 30.68
CA ASP A 185 6.67 5.79 30.63
C ASP A 185 6.88 6.89 29.59
N SER A 186 8.10 7.40 29.49
CA SER A 186 8.45 8.38 28.43
C SER A 186 8.56 7.71 27.08
N ALA A 187 9.10 6.50 26.99
CA ALA A 187 9.21 5.73 25.75
C ALA A 187 7.82 5.39 25.16
N ARG A 188 6.86 4.91 25.98
CA ARG A 188 5.47 4.66 25.52
C ARG A 188 4.80 5.93 24.97
N LYS A 189 5.03 7.09 25.60
CA LYS A 189 4.48 8.35 25.11
C LYS A 189 5.13 8.83 23.81
N ALA A 190 6.37 8.45 23.57
CA ALA A 190 7.11 8.83 22.37
C ALA A 190 6.91 7.85 21.21
N TYR A 191 6.38 6.65 21.45
CA TYR A 191 6.27 5.55 20.48
C TYR A 191 5.47 5.96 19.22
N ALA A 192 4.16 6.15 19.34
CA ALA A 192 3.32 6.53 18.20
C ALA A 192 3.76 7.87 17.55
N PRO A 193 4.12 8.94 18.29
CA PRO A 193 4.65 10.15 17.67
C PRO A 193 5.94 9.95 16.87
N ALA A 194 6.81 9.03 17.28
CA ALA A 194 8.03 8.74 16.54
C ALA A 194 7.75 7.91 15.29
N ARG A 195 6.94 6.85 15.43
CA ARG A 195 6.53 5.94 14.36
C ARG A 195 5.72 6.64 13.26
N MET A 196 4.93 7.66 13.61
CA MET A 196 4.12 8.45 12.66
C MET A 196 4.86 8.89 11.40
N TYR A 197 6.18 9.12 11.48
CA TYR A 197 6.96 9.51 10.31
C TYR A 197 7.21 8.34 9.35
N TYR A 198 7.20 7.10 9.86
CA TYR A 198 7.23 5.88 9.05
C TYR A 198 5.88 5.68 8.37
N GLU A 199 4.80 5.72 9.11
CA GLU A 199 3.43 5.61 8.61
C GLU A 199 3.14 6.54 7.43
N ARG A 200 3.66 7.76 7.46
CA ARG A 200 3.48 8.75 6.39
C ARG A 200 4.17 8.39 5.08
N ILE A 201 5.15 7.52 5.11
CA ILE A 201 5.87 7.05 3.92
C ILE A 201 5.59 5.59 3.60
N GLU A 202 4.75 4.96 4.36
CA GLU A 202 4.31 3.58 4.20
C GLU A 202 3.76 3.28 2.79
N PRO A 203 3.06 4.20 2.08
CA PRO A 203 2.70 3.98 0.68
C PRO A 203 3.88 3.66 -0.26
N THR A 204 5.11 3.83 0.22
CA THR A 204 6.33 3.48 -0.53
C THR A 204 7.20 2.45 0.20
N ALA A 205 6.70 1.82 1.25
CA ALA A 205 7.44 0.84 2.06
C ALA A 205 7.99 -0.31 1.21
N GLU A 206 7.21 -0.75 0.23
CA GLU A 206 7.60 -1.76 -0.74
C GLU A 206 8.89 -1.44 -1.52
N ALA A 207 9.21 -0.15 -1.67
CA ALA A 207 10.45 0.29 -2.29
C ALA A 207 11.66 0.21 -1.35
N PHE A 208 11.45 -0.12 -0.07
CA PHE A 208 12.53 -0.22 0.93
C PHE A 208 13.15 -1.62 1.00
N GLY A 209 12.50 -2.64 0.40
CA GLY A 209 12.98 -4.02 0.38
C GLY A 209 13.16 -4.57 1.80
N ASP A 210 14.26 -5.28 2.06
CA ASP A 210 14.54 -5.91 3.36
C ASP A 210 14.61 -4.94 4.56
N ILE A 211 14.62 -3.63 4.33
CA ILE A 211 14.63 -2.62 5.41
C ILE A 211 13.25 -2.51 6.03
N ASP A 212 12.20 -2.66 5.26
CA ASP A 212 10.83 -2.59 5.72
C ASP A 212 10.53 -3.64 6.80
N PRO A 213 10.64 -4.95 6.56
CA PRO A 213 10.40 -5.94 7.61
C PRO A 213 11.38 -5.83 8.80
N ALA A 214 12.60 -5.33 8.59
CA ALA A 214 13.53 -5.09 9.69
C ALA A 214 13.06 -3.96 10.63
N LEU A 215 12.25 -3.01 10.15
CA LEU A 215 11.68 -1.92 10.92
C LEU A 215 10.30 -2.24 11.47
N ASP A 216 9.46 -2.92 10.69
CA ASP A 216 8.01 -2.90 10.89
C ASP A 216 7.30 -4.26 10.89
N GLN A 217 8.04 -5.38 10.80
CA GLN A 217 7.44 -6.71 10.82
C GLN A 217 6.67 -7.00 12.11
N ARG A 218 5.38 -7.34 11.98
CA ARG A 218 4.53 -7.74 13.11
C ARG A 218 4.96 -9.11 13.67
N GLU A 219 4.70 -9.37 14.93
CA GLU A 219 5.01 -10.67 15.55
C GLU A 219 4.30 -11.83 14.85
N ALA A 220 3.06 -11.62 14.44
CA ALA A 220 2.27 -12.65 13.77
C ALA A 220 2.95 -13.10 12.47
N ASP A 221 3.40 -12.14 11.65
CA ASP A 221 4.06 -12.40 10.37
C ASP A 221 5.40 -13.11 10.59
N TRP A 222 6.22 -12.62 11.53
CA TRP A 222 7.49 -13.28 11.90
C TRP A 222 7.29 -14.72 12.36
N GLN A 223 6.23 -15.01 13.14
CA GLN A 223 5.92 -16.37 13.59
C GLN A 223 5.44 -17.26 12.44
N GLU A 224 4.63 -16.73 11.53
CA GLU A 224 4.13 -17.46 10.37
C GLU A 224 5.24 -17.74 9.34
N GLU A 225 6.25 -16.90 9.26
CA GLU A 225 7.47 -17.12 8.47
C GLU A 225 8.41 -18.19 9.05
N GLY A 226 8.07 -18.77 10.18
CA GLY A 226 8.83 -19.82 10.83
C GLY A 226 9.70 -19.35 11.99
N ALA A 227 9.60 -18.07 12.36
CA ALA A 227 10.35 -17.44 13.45
C ALA A 227 11.88 -17.62 13.31
N ASP A 228 12.36 -17.62 12.06
CA ASP A 228 13.78 -17.70 11.76
C ASP A 228 14.46 -16.35 12.01
N GLY A 229 15.55 -16.34 12.77
CA GLY A 229 16.27 -15.13 13.12
C GLY A 229 15.70 -14.39 14.32
N GLU A 230 16.14 -13.16 14.49
CA GLU A 230 15.72 -12.29 15.60
C GLU A 230 14.62 -11.33 15.11
N TRP A 231 13.47 -11.37 15.76
CA TRP A 231 12.42 -10.38 15.52
C TRP A 231 12.82 -9.03 16.09
N THR A 232 12.90 -8.01 15.24
CA THR A 232 13.39 -6.66 15.57
C THR A 232 12.36 -5.60 15.11
N GLY A 233 12.72 -4.34 15.22
CA GLY A 233 11.90 -3.24 14.75
C GLY A 233 10.95 -2.68 15.81
N TRP A 234 10.01 -1.87 15.33
CA TRP A 234 9.09 -1.12 16.17
C TRP A 234 8.19 -2.03 17.02
N HIS A 235 7.57 -3.04 16.42
CA HIS A 235 6.63 -3.94 17.11
C HIS A 235 7.32 -4.85 18.12
N ALA A 236 8.58 -5.22 17.90
CA ALA A 236 9.36 -5.97 18.90
C ALA A 236 9.63 -5.13 20.16
N ILE A 237 9.92 -3.83 19.98
CA ILE A 237 10.09 -2.89 21.10
C ILE A 237 8.74 -2.57 21.74
N GLU A 238 7.68 -2.43 20.95
CA GLU A 238 6.32 -2.27 21.46
C GLU A 238 5.97 -3.35 22.45
N LYS A 239 6.17 -4.62 22.10
CA LYS A 239 5.92 -5.75 22.99
C LYS A 239 6.67 -5.65 24.32
N ASP A 240 7.95 -5.27 24.29
CA ASP A 240 8.72 -5.09 25.55
C ASP A 240 8.26 -3.89 26.36
N LEU A 241 7.78 -2.82 25.70
CA LEU A 241 7.24 -1.65 26.38
C LEU A 241 5.90 -1.94 27.07
N TRP A 242 4.97 -2.60 26.41
CA TRP A 242 3.62 -2.85 26.95
C TRP A 242 3.48 -4.14 27.75
N ARG A 243 4.38 -5.10 27.54
CA ARG A 243 4.53 -6.33 28.34
C ARG A 243 3.22 -7.08 28.54
N PRO A 244 2.69 -7.74 27.51
CA PRO A 244 1.50 -8.55 27.64
C PRO A 244 1.68 -9.64 28.69
N ASP A 245 0.59 -10.18 29.20
CA ASP A 245 0.57 -11.22 30.23
C ASP A 245 1.47 -12.41 29.86
N GLY A 246 2.38 -12.75 30.76
CA GLY A 246 3.35 -13.84 30.57
C GLY A 246 4.65 -13.44 29.88
N TYR A 247 4.76 -12.21 29.37
CA TYR A 247 6.01 -11.73 28.78
C TYR A 247 7.05 -11.39 29.85
N GLN A 248 8.25 -11.95 29.73
CA GLN A 248 9.30 -11.80 30.76
C GLN A 248 10.01 -10.43 30.72
N GLY A 249 9.88 -9.70 29.61
CA GLY A 249 10.63 -8.48 29.36
C GLY A 249 12.11 -8.76 29.02
N LEU A 250 12.71 -7.80 28.32
CA LEU A 250 14.12 -7.86 27.94
C LEU A 250 15.04 -7.37 29.07
N SER A 251 16.22 -7.94 29.16
CA SER A 251 17.31 -7.41 29.98
C SER A 251 17.79 -6.05 29.44
N GLU A 252 18.57 -5.32 30.23
CA GLU A 252 19.14 -4.03 29.81
C GLU A 252 20.04 -4.17 28.57
N ASP A 253 20.84 -5.24 28.52
CA ASP A 253 21.71 -5.51 27.37
C ASP A 253 20.91 -5.84 26.09
N GLU A 254 19.85 -6.62 26.20
CA GLU A 254 18.97 -6.97 25.08
C GLU A 254 18.21 -5.72 24.58
N ARG A 255 17.66 -4.92 25.49
CA ARG A 255 17.03 -3.65 25.13
C ARG A 255 17.98 -2.70 24.41
N SER A 256 19.22 -2.61 24.92
CA SER A 256 20.23 -1.77 24.28
C SER A 256 20.52 -2.21 22.86
N LYS A 257 20.68 -3.52 22.63
CA LYS A 257 20.91 -4.07 21.29
C LYS A 257 19.72 -3.81 20.35
N MET A 258 18.51 -4.07 20.84
CA MET A 258 17.29 -3.85 20.05
C MET A 258 17.10 -2.38 19.67
N ALA A 259 17.35 -1.48 20.61
CA ALA A 259 17.31 -0.04 20.35
C ALA A 259 18.39 0.40 19.33
N ASP A 260 19.62 -0.13 19.49
CA ASP A 260 20.71 0.15 18.53
C ASP A 260 20.38 -0.38 17.13
N LYS A 261 19.78 -1.57 17.06
CA LYS A 261 19.34 -2.16 15.79
C LYS A 261 18.28 -1.31 15.12
N LEU A 262 17.25 -0.86 15.85
CA LEU A 262 16.22 0.02 15.31
C LEU A 262 16.82 1.32 14.74
N VAL A 263 17.77 1.94 15.44
CA VAL A 263 18.47 3.14 14.95
C VAL A 263 19.30 2.82 13.71
N GLU A 264 20.01 1.68 13.69
CA GLU A 264 20.80 1.25 12.54
C GLU A 264 19.93 1.04 11.29
N ASP A 265 18.79 0.36 11.43
CA ASP A 265 17.91 0.08 10.31
C ASP A 265 17.19 1.35 9.82
N THR A 266 16.79 2.23 10.73
CA THR A 266 16.29 3.57 10.36
C THR A 266 17.36 4.40 9.63
N GLN A 267 18.62 4.28 10.04
CA GLN A 267 19.73 4.93 9.31
C GLN A 267 19.90 4.36 7.90
N LYS A 268 19.75 3.02 7.73
CA LYS A 268 19.79 2.39 6.39
C LYS A 268 18.66 2.90 5.50
N LEU A 269 17.45 3.05 6.05
CA LEU A 269 16.32 3.65 5.34
C LEU A 269 16.66 5.08 4.88
N TYR A 270 17.16 5.90 5.79
CA TYR A 270 17.59 7.25 5.47
C TYR A 270 18.64 7.26 4.35
N ASP A 271 19.66 6.43 4.45
CA ASP A 271 20.74 6.35 3.46
C ASP A 271 20.19 5.86 2.09
N LEU A 272 19.26 4.91 2.09
CA LEU A 272 18.60 4.42 0.88
C LEU A 272 17.84 5.55 0.17
N VAL A 273 16.95 6.25 0.86
CA VAL A 273 16.09 7.27 0.23
C VAL A 273 16.84 8.52 -0.22
N TYR A 274 18.02 8.77 0.35
CA TYR A 274 18.92 9.84 -0.09
C TYR A 274 19.92 9.40 -1.17
N SER A 275 20.01 8.11 -1.46
CA SER A 275 20.88 7.62 -2.51
C SER A 275 20.40 7.98 -3.92
N ASP A 276 21.29 7.98 -4.88
CA ASP A 276 20.97 8.17 -6.30
C ASP A 276 20.18 6.98 -6.89
N ASN A 277 20.21 5.83 -6.20
CA ASN A 277 19.53 4.60 -6.62
C ASN A 277 18.05 4.58 -6.23
N PHE A 278 17.66 5.36 -5.23
CA PHE A 278 16.26 5.45 -4.82
C PHE A 278 15.45 6.24 -5.84
N LYS A 279 14.54 5.56 -6.50
CA LYS A 279 13.64 6.14 -7.50
C LYS A 279 12.26 5.55 -7.32
N ILE A 280 11.29 6.42 -7.18
CA ILE A 280 9.87 6.10 -7.20
C ILE A 280 9.22 6.71 -8.42
N SER A 281 8.29 5.99 -9.01
CA SER A 281 7.48 6.45 -10.14
C SER A 281 6.08 6.86 -9.68
N LEU A 282 5.33 7.50 -10.56
CA LEU A 282 3.90 7.75 -10.29
C LEU A 282 3.13 6.45 -10.05
N SER A 283 3.50 5.38 -10.75
CA SER A 283 2.86 4.06 -10.58
C SER A 283 3.15 3.47 -9.20
N ASP A 284 4.37 3.57 -8.69
CA ASP A 284 4.73 3.11 -7.35
C ASP A 284 3.92 3.88 -6.29
N ILE A 285 3.83 5.21 -6.41
CA ILE A 285 3.03 6.05 -5.51
C ILE A 285 1.54 5.67 -5.57
N SER A 286 1.00 5.48 -6.77
CA SER A 286 -0.43 5.21 -6.93
C SER A 286 -0.80 3.82 -6.45
N ASN A 287 0.01 2.81 -6.77
CA ASN A 287 -0.24 1.43 -6.37
C ASN A 287 -0.07 1.28 -4.85
N GLY A 288 0.99 1.82 -4.27
CA GLY A 288 1.21 1.80 -2.83
C GLY A 288 0.12 2.52 -2.04
N ALA A 289 -0.37 3.66 -2.54
CA ALA A 289 -1.50 4.34 -1.90
C ALA A 289 -2.80 3.52 -1.96
N ILE A 290 -3.03 2.76 -3.03
CA ILE A 290 -4.19 1.87 -3.14
C ILE A 290 -4.02 0.68 -2.19
N SER A 291 -2.85 0.03 -2.17
CA SER A 291 -2.55 -1.09 -1.28
C SER A 291 -2.73 -0.69 0.18
N LEU A 292 -2.17 0.43 0.60
CA LEU A 292 -2.33 0.93 1.97
C LEU A 292 -3.79 1.23 2.33
N LEU A 293 -4.59 1.81 1.43
CA LEU A 293 -6.01 2.02 1.70
C LEU A 293 -6.78 0.70 1.84
N GLU A 294 -6.43 -0.32 1.08
CA GLU A 294 -7.00 -1.66 1.21
C GLU A 294 -6.59 -2.32 2.52
N GLU A 295 -5.34 -2.18 2.92
CA GLU A 295 -4.82 -2.65 4.20
C GLU A 295 -5.53 -1.96 5.38
N VAL A 296 -5.62 -0.64 5.37
CA VAL A 296 -6.40 0.12 6.38
C VAL A 296 -7.83 -0.40 6.48
N ALA A 297 -8.48 -0.69 5.36
CA ALA A 297 -9.88 -1.12 5.35
C ALA A 297 -10.10 -2.58 5.77
N THR A 298 -9.09 -3.43 5.67
CA THR A 298 -9.24 -4.89 5.85
C THR A 298 -8.51 -5.43 7.08
N THR A 299 -7.35 -4.90 7.40
CA THR A 299 -6.44 -5.42 8.45
C THR A 299 -6.19 -4.41 9.55
N LYS A 300 -5.61 -3.25 9.28
CA LYS A 300 -5.29 -2.24 10.30
C LYS A 300 -6.51 -1.82 11.14
N ILE A 301 -7.70 -1.74 10.53
CA ILE A 301 -8.95 -1.41 11.25
C ILE A 301 -9.30 -2.43 12.35
N THR A 302 -8.75 -3.63 12.31
CA THR A 302 -8.94 -4.67 13.32
C THR A 302 -8.09 -4.45 14.58
N GLY A 303 -7.11 -3.53 14.53
CA GLY A 303 -6.15 -3.29 15.61
C GLY A 303 -5.03 -4.33 15.66
N GLU A 304 -4.67 -4.93 14.53
CA GLU A 304 -3.64 -5.95 14.46
C GLU A 304 -2.22 -5.38 14.30
N GLU A 305 -2.12 -4.14 13.84
CA GLU A 305 -0.84 -3.47 13.64
C GLU A 305 -0.15 -3.21 14.97
N GLU A 306 -0.80 -2.42 15.80
CA GLU A 306 -0.31 -2.03 17.13
C GLU A 306 -0.89 -2.95 18.22
N ALA A 307 -0.53 -4.23 18.12
CA ALA A 307 -1.15 -5.32 18.88
C ALA A 307 -1.00 -5.19 20.41
N PHE A 308 -0.02 -4.42 20.89
CA PHE A 308 0.27 -4.28 22.31
C PHE A 308 -0.06 -2.89 22.84
N SER A 309 0.16 -1.85 22.06
CA SER A 309 -0.09 -0.46 22.44
C SER A 309 -1.52 -0.01 22.15
N HIS A 310 -2.15 -0.62 21.14
CA HIS A 310 -3.46 -0.25 20.61
C HIS A 310 -3.49 1.22 20.13
N THR A 311 -2.42 1.63 19.46
CA THR A 311 -2.28 3.00 18.95
C THR A 311 -2.60 3.13 17.47
N ASP A 312 -3.19 2.12 16.83
CA ASP A 312 -3.57 2.05 15.42
C ASP A 312 -4.29 3.31 14.88
N LEU A 313 -5.06 4.00 15.72
CA LEU A 313 -5.74 5.24 15.32
C LEU A 313 -4.75 6.39 15.02
N TYR A 314 -3.54 6.36 15.55
CA TYR A 314 -2.49 7.33 15.18
C TYR A 314 -1.96 7.03 13.80
N ASP A 315 -1.83 5.75 13.45
CA ASP A 315 -1.34 5.28 12.16
C ASP A 315 -2.34 5.67 11.06
N PHE A 316 -3.64 5.42 11.25
CA PHE A 316 -4.68 5.91 10.33
C PHE A 316 -4.60 7.40 10.03
N VAL A 317 -4.37 8.23 11.05
CA VAL A 317 -4.25 9.68 10.87
C VAL A 317 -2.98 10.05 10.12
N ALA A 318 -1.94 9.24 10.23
CA ALA A 318 -0.67 9.47 9.56
C ALA A 318 -0.69 8.98 8.09
N ASN A 319 -1.39 7.87 7.81
CA ASN A 319 -1.50 7.26 6.49
C ASN A 319 -2.41 8.08 5.54
N VAL A 320 -3.40 8.83 6.03
CA VAL A 320 -4.39 9.60 5.27
C VAL A 320 -4.09 11.09 5.32
#